data_f59e279940f55574e0d710799ff1a5fe
#
_entry.id   f59e279940f55574e0d710799ff1a5fe
#
_cell.length_a   1.000
_cell.length_b   1.000
_cell.length_c   1.000
_cell.angle_alpha   90.00
_cell.angle_beta   90.00
_cell.angle_gamma   90.00
#
_symmetry.space_group_name_H-M   'P 1'
#
loop_
_entity.id
_entity.type
_entity.pdbx_description
1 polymer ?
#
loop_
_entity_poly.entity_id
_entity_poly.type
_entity_poly.pdbx_seq_one_letter_code
_entity_poly.pdbx_strand_id
1 'polypeptide(L)'
;MTRKLISIFLILLIFSSAALADVPVLDLRAHDADARFPSDAAVLTVAFPQMTFADAAILVCDGHAGMIDAGGYAEESAVQTALEALGVTRLDWVVATHPHHDHQPGFEAIARRMPIGRFLTSFPANENAQMQH
;
A
#
# COMPACT_ATOMS: atom_id res chain seq x y z
N MET A 1 -22.45 -35.16 -28.54
CA MET A 1 -22.40 -33.87 -27.82
C MET A 1 -21.27 -33.75 -26.80
N THR A 2 -20.50 -34.76 -26.51
CA THR A 2 -19.48 -34.82 -25.43
C THR A 2 -18.09 -34.21 -25.77
N ARG A 3 -17.73 -34.14 -27.06
CA ARG A 3 -16.41 -33.62 -27.47
C ARG A 3 -16.23 -32.11 -27.39
N LYS A 4 -17.30 -31.32 -27.50
CA LYS A 4 -17.24 -29.84 -27.43
C LYS A 4 -17.15 -29.32 -26.00
N LEU A 5 -17.65 -30.05 -25.02
CA LEU A 5 -17.59 -29.68 -23.62
C LEU A 5 -16.18 -29.85 -23.02
N ILE A 6 -15.43 -30.85 -23.48
CA ILE A 6 -14.05 -31.12 -23.03
C ILE A 6 -13.10 -30.01 -23.51
N SER A 7 -13.28 -29.50 -24.74
CA SER A 7 -12.48 -28.39 -25.26
C SER A 7 -12.70 -27.07 -24.52
N ILE A 8 -13.91 -26.79 -24.06
CA ILE A 8 -14.20 -25.55 -23.29
C ILE A 8 -13.60 -25.66 -21.89
N PHE A 9 -13.65 -26.83 -21.27
CA PHE A 9 -13.03 -27.04 -19.95
C PHE A 9 -11.51 -26.97 -19.98
N LEU A 10 -10.89 -27.47 -21.05
CA LEU A 10 -9.43 -27.38 -21.24
C LEU A 10 -8.95 -25.95 -21.50
N ILE A 11 -9.73 -25.13 -22.22
CA ILE A 11 -9.42 -23.72 -22.46
C ILE A 11 -9.57 -22.91 -21.15
N LEU A 12 -10.55 -23.19 -20.30
CA LEU A 12 -10.68 -22.53 -19.00
C LEU A 12 -9.54 -22.88 -18.03
N LEU A 13 -9.03 -24.11 -18.09
CA LEU A 13 -7.88 -24.53 -17.26
C LEU A 13 -6.56 -23.89 -17.71
N ILE A 14 -6.40 -23.58 -19.00
CA ILE A 14 -5.19 -22.92 -19.51
C ILE A 14 -5.16 -21.42 -19.13
N PHE A 15 -6.32 -20.78 -19.03
CA PHE A 15 -6.40 -19.37 -18.56
C PHE A 15 -6.28 -19.20 -17.04
N SER A 16 -6.49 -20.26 -16.27
CA SER A 16 -6.42 -20.23 -14.81
C SER A 16 -4.99 -20.35 -14.25
N SER A 17 -4.04 -20.84 -15.02
CA SER A 17 -2.66 -21.05 -14.54
C SER A 17 -1.67 -19.93 -14.90
N ALA A 18 -2.06 -18.96 -15.71
CA ALA A 18 -1.17 -17.90 -16.18
C ALA A 18 -1.26 -16.59 -15.34
N ALA A 19 -2.12 -16.53 -14.34
CA ALA A 19 -2.42 -15.27 -13.62
C ALA A 19 -1.82 -15.18 -12.20
N LEU A 20 -1.03 -16.16 -11.78
CA LEU A 20 -0.20 -16.08 -10.58
C LEU A 20 1.29 -16.01 -10.97
N ALA A 21 1.60 -15.20 -11.97
CA ALA A 21 2.98 -14.86 -12.28
C ALA A 21 3.54 -14.07 -11.09
N ASP A 22 4.63 -14.60 -10.54
CA ASP A 22 5.49 -14.05 -9.51
C ASP A 22 5.28 -12.56 -9.23
N VAL A 23 4.40 -12.23 -8.26
CA VAL A 23 4.38 -10.90 -7.70
C VAL A 23 5.60 -10.82 -6.79
N PRO A 24 6.62 -10.03 -7.12
CA PRO A 24 7.78 -9.92 -6.29
C PRO A 24 7.38 -9.29 -4.95
N VAL A 25 7.68 -9.99 -3.87
CA VAL A 25 7.50 -9.48 -2.51
C VAL A 25 8.82 -8.85 -2.08
N LEU A 26 8.83 -7.52 -1.95
CA LEU A 26 9.96 -6.79 -1.41
C LEU A 26 9.89 -6.81 0.13
N ASP A 27 10.81 -7.53 0.77
CA ASP A 27 10.96 -7.45 2.23
C ASP A 27 11.84 -6.25 2.61
N LEU A 28 11.21 -5.16 2.98
CA LEU A 28 11.90 -3.93 3.40
C LEU A 28 12.78 -4.11 4.65
N ARG A 29 12.61 -5.20 5.40
CA ARG A 29 13.46 -5.52 6.57
C ARG A 29 14.83 -6.02 6.16
N ALA A 30 14.92 -6.65 4.99
CA ALA A 30 16.17 -7.26 4.51
C ALA A 30 17.14 -6.24 3.89
N HIS A 31 16.79 -4.96 3.79
CA HIS A 31 17.57 -3.94 3.06
C HIS A 31 17.99 -4.41 1.67
N ASP A 32 17.11 -5.17 1.00
CA ASP A 32 17.39 -5.65 -0.34
C ASP A 32 17.22 -4.50 -1.35
N ALA A 33 18.19 -3.59 -1.32
CA ALA A 33 18.25 -2.46 -2.24
C ALA A 33 18.40 -2.88 -3.71
N ASP A 34 18.63 -4.17 -3.96
CA ASP A 34 18.85 -4.74 -5.28
C ASP A 34 17.61 -5.41 -5.89
N ALA A 35 16.47 -5.43 -5.21
CA ALA A 35 15.20 -5.84 -5.82
C ALA A 35 14.79 -4.81 -6.88
N ARG A 36 15.42 -4.89 -8.05
CA ARG A 36 15.11 -4.03 -9.19
C ARG A 36 13.90 -4.61 -9.92
N PHE A 37 12.83 -3.85 -9.88
CA PHE A 37 11.72 -4.08 -10.79
C PHE A 37 12.18 -3.81 -12.23
N PRO A 38 11.68 -4.55 -13.25
CA PRO A 38 11.98 -4.26 -14.65
C PRO A 38 11.66 -2.79 -14.96
N SER A 39 12.62 -2.07 -15.53
CA SER A 39 12.54 -0.62 -15.75
C SER A 39 11.54 -0.20 -16.83
N ASP A 40 10.94 -1.15 -17.54
CA ASP A 40 10.08 -0.98 -18.71
C ASP A 40 8.62 -1.38 -18.48
N ALA A 41 8.28 -1.86 -17.29
CA ALA A 41 6.90 -2.17 -16.91
C ALA A 41 6.39 -1.19 -15.86
N ALA A 42 5.15 -0.77 -15.99
CA ALA A 42 4.44 -0.09 -14.90
C ALA A 42 4.26 -1.10 -13.76
N VAL A 43 5.06 -0.97 -12.72
CA VAL A 43 5.05 -1.86 -11.56
C VAL A 43 4.36 -1.14 -10.41
N LEU A 44 3.31 -1.75 -9.87
CA LEU A 44 2.74 -1.33 -8.60
C LEU A 44 3.53 -2.00 -7.46
N THR A 45 4.20 -1.19 -6.68
CA THR A 45 4.80 -1.61 -5.41
C THR A 45 3.80 -1.37 -4.29
N VAL A 46 3.53 -2.40 -3.50
CA VAL A 46 2.76 -2.29 -2.26
C VAL A 46 3.67 -2.69 -1.11
N ALA A 47 3.92 -1.76 -0.20
CA ALA A 47 4.77 -1.98 0.96
C ALA A 47 3.96 -1.91 2.26
N PHE A 48 4.19 -2.86 3.14
CA PHE A 48 3.61 -2.91 4.48
C PHE A 48 4.73 -2.65 5.50
N PRO A 49 4.77 -1.47 6.12
CA PRO A 49 5.74 -1.18 7.18
C PRO A 49 5.62 -2.20 8.31
N GLN A 50 6.76 -2.62 8.88
CA GLN A 50 6.71 -3.56 10.00
C GLN A 50 6.24 -2.84 11.26
N MET A 51 5.04 -3.17 11.70
CA MET A 51 4.39 -2.63 12.89
C MET A 51 3.95 -3.74 13.84
N THR A 52 3.70 -3.40 15.11
CA THR A 52 3.34 -4.40 16.13
C THR A 52 1.84 -4.59 16.24
N PHE A 53 1.09 -3.48 16.29
CA PHE A 53 -0.37 -3.48 16.51
C PHE A 53 -1.05 -2.37 15.70
N ALA A 54 -0.58 -2.11 14.50
CA ALA A 54 -1.12 -1.05 13.66
C ALA A 54 -1.04 -1.44 12.19
N ASP A 55 -1.81 -0.77 11.35
CA ASP A 55 -1.85 -1.03 9.92
C ASP A 55 -1.47 0.20 9.09
N ALA A 56 -0.68 -0.04 8.05
CA ALA A 56 -0.43 0.92 6.99
C ALA A 56 -0.02 0.17 5.72
N ALA A 57 -0.42 0.67 4.56
CA ALA A 57 0.02 0.21 3.27
C ALA A 57 0.46 1.39 2.40
N ILE A 58 1.66 1.34 1.85
CA ILE A 58 2.20 2.34 0.93
C ILE A 58 2.15 1.77 -0.48
N LEU A 59 1.59 2.52 -1.41
CA LEU A 59 1.45 2.14 -2.81
C LEU A 59 2.26 3.10 -3.67
N VAL A 60 3.12 2.56 -4.52
CA VAL A 60 3.94 3.37 -5.45
C VAL A 60 3.82 2.80 -6.85
N CYS A 61 3.49 3.65 -7.83
CA CYS A 61 3.40 3.30 -9.23
C CYS A 61 3.71 4.52 -10.10
N ASP A 62 4.62 4.38 -11.08
CA ASP A 62 4.95 5.43 -12.06
C ASP A 62 5.25 6.82 -11.44
N GLY A 63 5.99 6.85 -10.33
CA GLY A 63 6.30 8.10 -9.64
C GLY A 63 5.16 8.70 -8.83
N HIS A 64 4.01 8.05 -8.78
CA HIS A 64 2.88 8.38 -7.91
C HIS A 64 2.89 7.55 -6.65
N ALA A 65 2.56 8.16 -5.53
CA ALA A 65 2.47 7.46 -4.26
C ALA A 65 1.14 7.73 -3.55
N GLY A 66 0.60 6.68 -2.95
CA GLY A 66 -0.56 6.74 -2.09
C GLY A 66 -0.36 5.92 -0.82
N MET A 67 -1.23 6.11 0.16
CA MET A 67 -1.15 5.38 1.42
C MET A 67 -2.54 5.07 1.96
N ILE A 68 -2.70 3.88 2.51
CA ILE A 68 -3.92 3.44 3.19
C ILE A 68 -3.53 3.20 4.65
N ASP A 69 -4.17 3.92 5.55
CA ASP A 69 -3.84 4.01 6.97
C ASP A 69 -2.36 4.39 7.22
N ALA A 70 -2.04 4.80 8.42
CA ALA A 70 -0.73 5.35 8.73
C ALA A 70 -0.14 4.87 10.07
N GLY A 71 -0.78 3.86 10.66
CA GLY A 71 -0.40 3.37 11.97
C GLY A 71 -0.72 4.33 13.12
N GLY A 72 -0.28 3.95 14.30
CA GLY A 72 -0.37 4.75 15.52
C GLY A 72 0.85 5.65 15.72
N TYR A 73 0.85 6.43 16.80
CA TYR A 73 2.00 7.27 17.18
C TYR A 73 3.28 6.47 17.46
N ALA A 74 3.16 5.25 17.94
CA ALA A 74 4.32 4.40 18.24
C ALA A 74 5.03 3.88 16.99
N GLU A 75 4.32 3.83 15.86
CA GLU A 75 4.79 3.25 14.59
C GLU A 75 5.31 4.30 13.60
N GLU A 76 5.34 5.58 13.98
CA GLU A 76 5.78 6.69 13.12
C GLU A 76 7.13 6.42 12.45
N SER A 77 8.10 5.89 13.20
CA SER A 77 9.43 5.59 12.67
C SER A 77 9.44 4.48 11.62
N ALA A 78 8.59 3.46 11.78
CA ALA A 78 8.48 2.35 10.83
C ALA A 78 7.91 2.84 9.50
N VAL A 79 6.84 3.63 9.56
CA VAL A 79 6.21 4.25 8.38
C VAL A 79 7.18 5.19 7.68
N GLN A 80 7.87 6.05 8.43
CA GLN A 80 8.86 6.98 7.87
C GLN A 80 9.99 6.24 7.16
N THR A 81 10.55 5.21 7.79
CA THR A 81 11.61 4.39 7.20
C THR A 81 11.16 3.75 5.89
N ALA A 82 9.93 3.24 5.83
CA ALA A 82 9.39 2.65 4.62
C ALA A 82 9.19 3.68 3.50
N LEU A 83 8.67 4.87 3.81
CA LEU A 83 8.52 5.97 2.84
C LEU A 83 9.88 6.41 2.27
N GLU A 84 10.89 6.54 3.12
CA GLU A 84 12.26 6.89 2.72
C GLU A 84 12.89 5.81 1.84
N ALA A 85 12.75 4.54 2.21
CA ALA A 85 13.26 3.41 1.42
C ALA A 85 12.64 3.32 0.03
N LEU A 86 11.37 3.75 -0.11
CA LEU A 86 10.66 3.82 -1.39
C LEU A 86 10.93 5.13 -2.16
N GLY A 87 11.70 6.06 -1.60
CA GLY A 87 11.97 7.37 -2.20
C GLY A 87 10.74 8.27 -2.29
N VAL A 88 9.73 8.05 -1.45
CA VAL A 88 8.48 8.83 -1.44
C VAL A 88 8.73 10.15 -0.74
N THR A 89 8.58 11.26 -1.48
CA THR A 89 8.73 12.63 -0.98
C THR A 89 7.41 13.40 -0.92
N ARG A 90 6.34 12.84 -1.47
CA ARG A 90 4.96 13.33 -1.38
C ARG A 90 3.99 12.18 -1.51
N LEU A 91 2.82 12.32 -0.94
CA LEU A 91 1.70 11.42 -1.17
C LEU A 91 0.64 12.12 -2.02
N ASP A 92 0.26 11.54 -3.16
CA ASP A 92 -0.79 12.10 -4.00
C ASP A 92 -2.16 11.96 -3.35
N TRP A 93 -2.34 10.89 -2.60
CA TRP A 93 -3.54 10.63 -1.83
C TRP A 93 -3.25 9.75 -0.61
N VAL A 94 -4.07 9.88 0.41
CA VAL A 94 -4.12 8.96 1.55
C VAL A 94 -5.57 8.59 1.85
N VAL A 95 -5.76 7.41 2.41
CA VAL A 95 -7.06 6.88 2.84
C VAL A 95 -6.98 6.53 4.32
N ALA A 96 -7.85 7.12 5.13
CA ALA A 96 -8.11 6.65 6.48
C ALA A 96 -9.35 5.73 6.43
N THR A 97 -9.16 4.44 6.71
CA THR A 97 -10.22 3.44 6.58
C THR A 97 -11.26 3.57 7.68
N HIS A 98 -10.83 3.81 8.92
CA HIS A 98 -11.70 3.97 10.07
C HIS A 98 -10.99 4.74 11.22
N PRO A 99 -11.76 5.27 12.20
CA PRO A 99 -11.25 6.23 13.18
C PRO A 99 -10.57 5.57 14.42
N HIS A 100 -9.78 4.54 14.24
CA HIS A 100 -9.07 3.92 15.35
C HIS A 100 -7.64 4.44 15.48
N HIS A 101 -7.11 4.38 16.71
CA HIS A 101 -5.80 4.93 17.08
C HIS A 101 -4.59 4.18 16.49
N ASP A 102 -4.80 3.03 15.94
CA ASP A 102 -3.82 2.17 15.26
C ASP A 102 -3.81 2.35 13.73
N HIS A 103 -4.66 3.25 13.19
CA HIS A 103 -4.80 3.50 11.75
C HIS A 103 -4.53 4.95 11.34
N GLN A 104 -4.84 5.92 12.18
CA GLN A 104 -4.88 7.33 11.78
C GLN A 104 -3.77 8.22 12.31
N PRO A 105 -3.32 8.11 13.57
CA PRO A 105 -2.46 9.11 14.17
C PRO A 105 -1.16 9.36 13.40
N GLY A 106 -0.65 8.36 12.71
CA GLY A 106 0.55 8.48 11.87
C GLY A 106 0.43 9.52 10.75
N PHE A 107 -0.80 9.83 10.27
CA PHE A 107 -0.97 10.85 9.24
C PHE A 107 -0.54 12.24 9.68
N GLU A 108 -0.69 12.58 10.95
CA GLU A 108 -0.24 13.86 11.49
C GLU A 108 1.30 13.99 11.36
N ALA A 109 2.02 12.94 11.70
CA ALA A 109 3.48 12.92 11.58
C ALA A 109 3.94 13.01 10.13
N ILE A 110 3.25 12.32 9.22
CA ILE A 110 3.54 12.35 7.78
C ILE A 110 3.29 13.77 7.23
N ALA A 111 2.14 14.36 7.56
CA ALA A 111 1.76 15.70 7.07
C ALA A 111 2.72 16.82 7.50
N ARG A 112 3.42 16.64 8.62
CA ARG A 112 4.47 17.57 9.06
C ARG A 112 5.75 17.46 8.23
N ARG A 113 5.97 16.34 7.53
CA ARG A 113 7.23 16.02 6.85
C ARG A 113 7.13 16.10 5.33
N MET A 114 5.95 15.81 4.77
CA MET A 114 5.76 15.81 3.33
C MET A 114 4.37 16.25 2.92
N PRO A 115 4.21 16.78 1.68
CA PRO A 115 2.91 17.15 1.15
C PRO A 115 2.00 15.95 0.96
N ILE A 116 0.71 16.10 1.35
CA ILE A 116 -0.38 15.17 1.04
C ILE A 116 -1.36 15.89 0.11
N GLY A 117 -1.60 15.31 -1.08
CA GLY A 117 -2.45 15.91 -2.09
C GLY A 117 -3.94 15.78 -1.79
N ARG A 118 -4.38 14.62 -1.34
CA ARG A 118 -5.79 14.34 -1.00
C ARG A 118 -5.87 13.47 0.23
N PHE A 119 -6.79 13.81 1.14
CA PHE A 119 -7.15 12.99 2.29
C PHE A 119 -8.56 12.43 2.08
N LEU A 120 -8.69 11.12 2.07
CA LEU A 120 -9.94 10.41 1.87
C LEU A 120 -10.32 9.64 3.15
N THR A 121 -11.58 9.72 3.55
CA THR A 121 -12.08 9.02 4.72
C THR A 121 -13.48 8.49 4.45
N SER A 122 -13.83 7.36 5.04
CA SER A 122 -15.17 6.76 4.98
C SER A 122 -16.09 7.24 6.10
N PHE A 123 -15.60 8.09 7.00
CA PHE A 123 -16.32 8.59 8.18
C PHE A 123 -16.21 10.11 8.26
N PRO A 124 -17.18 10.80 8.88
CA PRO A 124 -17.14 12.25 9.02
C PRO A 124 -16.04 12.70 10.00
N ALA A 125 -15.41 13.84 9.72
CA ALA A 125 -14.30 14.38 10.50
C ALA A 125 -14.64 14.68 11.98
N ASN A 126 -15.93 14.78 12.31
CA ASN A 126 -16.42 15.07 13.66
C ASN A 126 -16.60 13.81 14.53
N GLU A 127 -16.46 12.62 13.99
CA GLU A 127 -16.60 11.38 14.78
C GLU A 127 -15.34 11.02 15.57
N ASN A 128 -14.22 11.71 15.31
CA ASN A 128 -12.98 11.44 16.03
C ASN A 128 -12.32 12.74 16.50
N ALA A 129 -12.17 12.89 17.82
CA ALA A 129 -11.48 14.03 18.42
C ALA A 129 -10.02 14.17 17.95
N GLN A 130 -9.41 13.10 17.45
CA GLN A 130 -8.04 13.10 16.91
C GLN A 130 -7.92 13.73 15.52
N MET A 131 -9.02 13.91 14.80
CA MET A 131 -9.05 14.57 13.49
C MET A 131 -9.25 16.09 13.57
N GLN A 132 -9.37 16.66 14.80
CA GLN A 132 -9.68 18.09 15.03
C GLN A 132 -8.43 18.93 15.34
N HIS A 133 -7.22 18.37 15.16
CA HIS A 133 -5.96 19.06 15.46
C HIS A 133 -5.11 19.29 14.23
#